data_844c91331d8f3fb04d2b5e4f538c4c32
#
_entry.id   844c91331d8f3fb04d2b5e4f538c4c32
#
_cell.length_a   1.000
_cell.length_b   1.000
_cell.length_c   1.000
_cell.angle_alpha   90.00
_cell.angle_beta   90.00
_cell.angle_gamma   90.00
#
_symmetry.space_group_name_H-M   'P 1'
#
loop_
_entity.id
_entity.type
_entity.pdbx_description
1 polymer ?
#
loop_
_entity_poly.entity_id
_entity_poly.type
_entity_poly.pdbx_seq_one_letter_code
_entity_poly.pdbx_strand_id
1 'polypeptide(L)'
;MAVKEHEYWVYIMASLSGTLYTGITGAFFNRVMQHKADEIEGFTRQYKCNRLVYYERFEDVRMAIAREKQIKRWRRSKKIALIEKMNPRWADLAEHWGQKCCSGDRAWGKLLKTA
;
A
#
# COMPACT_ATOMS: atom_id res chain seq x y z
N MET A 1 -13.91 -13.47 -18.95
CA MET A 1 -13.76 -13.20 -18.59
C MET A 1 -13.18 -12.59 -18.10
N ALA A 2 -13.12 -12.36 -17.93
CA ALA A 2 -12.72 -11.75 -17.44
C ALA A 2 -11.82 -11.26 -17.10
N VAL A 3 -11.43 -10.98 -17.30
CA VAL A 3 -10.67 -10.49 -17.04
C VAL A 3 -10.30 -9.50 -16.59
N LYS A 4 -10.11 -9.24 -16.35
CA LYS A 4 -9.88 -8.50 -15.96
C LYS A 4 -9.47 -7.69 -15.80
N GLU A 5 -9.35 -7.70 -15.54
CA GLU A 5 -9.20 -6.62 -15.25
C GLU A 5 -7.99 -6.21 -14.97
N HIS A 6 -7.60 -5.11 -15.33
CA HIS A 6 -6.33 -4.56 -15.08
C HIS A 6 -6.48 -3.55 -13.99
N GLU A 7 -5.93 -3.86 -12.83
CA GLU A 7 -5.91 -2.93 -11.72
C GLU A 7 -4.46 -2.70 -11.34
N TYR A 8 -4.12 -1.42 -11.18
CA TYR A 8 -2.77 -1.05 -10.79
C TYR A 8 -2.87 -0.15 -9.58
N TRP A 9 -1.94 -0.29 -8.68
CA TRP A 9 -2.00 0.41 -7.41
C TRP A 9 -0.69 1.16 -7.17
N VAL A 10 -0.83 2.43 -6.82
CA VAL A 10 0.29 3.22 -6.32
C VAL A 10 0.11 3.26 -4.82
N TYR A 11 1.16 2.98 -4.09
CA TYR A 11 1.03 2.87 -2.64
C TYR A 11 2.28 3.43 -1.96
N ILE A 12 2.12 3.76 -0.68
CA ILE A 12 3.23 4.22 0.13
C ILE A 12 3.31 3.35 1.37
N MET A 13 4.49 2.78 1.60
CA MET A 13 4.79 2.03 2.81
C MET A 13 5.63 2.92 3.72
N ALA A 14 5.49 2.73 5.01
CA ALA A 14 6.22 3.53 5.98
C ALA A 14 6.81 2.66 7.06
N SER A 15 7.94 3.11 7.61
CA SER A 15 8.51 2.50 8.80
C SER A 15 7.96 3.20 10.02
N LEU A 16 8.24 2.63 11.19
CA LEU A 16 7.88 3.29 12.44
C LEU A 16 8.61 4.60 12.61
N SER A 17 9.80 4.69 12.06
CA SER A 17 10.59 5.91 12.16
C SER A 17 10.19 6.97 11.15
N GLY A 18 9.27 6.63 10.24
CA GLY A 18 8.79 7.61 9.29
C GLY A 18 9.43 7.57 7.93
N THR A 19 10.26 6.57 7.64
CA THR A 19 10.82 6.42 6.31
C THR A 19 9.70 6.00 5.35
N LEU A 20 9.68 6.60 4.17
CA LEU A 20 8.59 6.37 3.20
C LEU A 20 9.13 5.68 1.95
N TYR A 21 8.33 4.76 1.43
CA TYR A 21 8.63 4.10 0.16
C TYR A 21 7.39 4.16 -0.72
N THR A 22 7.55 4.65 -1.94
CA THR A 22 6.47 4.72 -2.92
C THR A 22 6.67 3.65 -3.96
N GLY A 23 5.63 2.87 -4.21
CA GLY A 23 5.71 1.78 -5.18
C GLY A 23 4.49 1.70 -6.05
N ILE A 24 4.58 0.82 -7.04
CA ILE A 24 3.48 0.57 -7.97
C ILE A 24 3.42 -0.93 -8.20
N THR A 25 2.22 -1.47 -8.31
CA THR A 25 2.06 -2.90 -8.51
C THR A 25 0.73 -3.22 -9.15
N GLY A 26 0.69 -4.32 -9.90
CA GLY A 26 -0.56 -4.89 -10.37
C GLY A 26 -1.05 -6.00 -9.47
N ALA A 27 -0.30 -6.34 -8.42
CA ALA A 27 -0.67 -7.40 -7.49
C ALA A 27 -0.61 -6.84 -6.07
N PHE A 28 -1.56 -5.97 -5.77
CA PHE A 28 -1.51 -5.14 -4.57
C PHE A 28 -1.40 -5.97 -3.29
N PHE A 29 -2.33 -6.91 -3.11
CA PHE A 29 -2.33 -7.70 -1.88
C PHE A 29 -1.00 -8.42 -1.69
N ASN A 30 -0.55 -9.13 -2.72
CA ASN A 30 0.68 -9.90 -2.60
C ASN A 30 1.88 -9.02 -2.35
N ARG A 31 1.95 -7.89 -3.04
CA ARG A 31 3.09 -7.00 -2.90
C ARG A 31 3.15 -6.39 -1.50
N VAL A 32 1.99 -5.98 -0.98
CA VAL A 32 1.96 -5.41 0.36
C VAL A 32 2.35 -6.47 1.39
N MET A 33 1.85 -7.70 1.22
CA MET A 33 2.21 -8.76 2.15
C MET A 33 3.71 -9.06 2.11
N GLN A 34 4.32 -8.99 0.93
CA GLN A 34 5.76 -9.17 0.82
C GLN A 34 6.52 -8.08 1.55
N HIS A 35 6.05 -6.84 1.48
CA HIS A 35 6.67 -5.74 2.23
C HIS A 35 6.52 -5.98 3.72
N LYS A 36 5.35 -6.40 4.16
CA LYS A 36 5.12 -6.62 5.59
C LYS A 36 5.98 -7.74 6.14
N ALA A 37 6.29 -8.71 5.30
CA ALA A 37 7.13 -9.83 5.71
C ALA A 37 8.62 -9.55 5.48
N ASP A 38 8.95 -8.35 5.01
CA ASP A 38 10.33 -7.98 4.69
C ASP A 38 10.95 -8.92 3.67
N GLU A 39 10.13 -9.41 2.74
CA GLU A 39 10.61 -10.35 1.72
C GLU A 39 11.20 -9.66 0.51
N ILE A 40 10.90 -8.38 0.33
CA ILE A 40 11.43 -7.64 -0.80
C ILE A 40 12.74 -7.01 -0.39
N GLU A 41 13.81 -7.40 -1.05
CA GLU A 41 15.12 -6.90 -0.71
C GLU A 41 15.24 -5.44 -1.11
N GLY A 42 16.18 -4.76 -0.48
CA GLY A 42 16.48 -3.39 -0.82
C GLY A 42 15.93 -2.43 0.19
N PHE A 43 15.44 -1.29 -0.31
CA PHE A 43 15.08 -0.16 0.54
C PHE A 43 14.06 -0.53 1.61
N THR A 44 12.96 -1.16 1.24
CA THR A 44 11.90 -1.43 2.20
C THR A 44 12.33 -2.39 3.29
N ARG A 45 13.14 -3.38 2.93
CA ARG A 45 13.63 -4.34 3.91
C ARG A 45 14.63 -3.67 4.85
N GLN A 46 15.53 -2.88 4.28
CA GLN A 46 16.56 -2.23 5.07
C GLN A 46 15.96 -1.29 6.10
N TYR A 47 14.95 -0.52 5.71
CA TYR A 47 14.36 0.49 6.58
C TYR A 47 13.08 0.04 7.25
N LYS A 48 12.69 -1.22 7.06
CA LYS A 48 11.50 -1.77 7.70
C LYS A 48 10.23 -1.00 7.34
N CYS A 49 10.09 -0.69 6.06
CA CYS A 49 8.89 -0.01 5.59
C CYS A 49 7.80 -1.05 5.39
N ASN A 50 7.18 -1.47 6.48
CA ASN A 50 6.24 -2.58 6.45
C ASN A 50 4.83 -2.20 6.87
N ARG A 51 4.52 -0.92 6.88
CA ARG A 51 3.17 -0.45 7.17
C ARG A 51 2.62 0.25 5.94
N LEU A 52 1.42 -0.13 5.52
CA LEU A 52 0.77 0.52 4.38
C LEU A 52 0.03 1.75 4.86
N VAL A 53 0.45 2.93 4.42
CA VAL A 53 -0.14 4.17 4.90
C VAL A 53 -0.93 4.92 3.84
N TYR A 54 -0.82 4.54 2.57
CA TYR A 54 -1.54 5.22 1.50
C TYR A 54 -1.62 4.34 0.27
N TYR A 55 -2.71 4.47 -0.52
CA TYR A 55 -2.80 3.79 -1.80
C TYR A 55 -3.79 4.50 -2.71
N GLU A 56 -3.60 4.30 -4.01
CA GLU A 56 -4.51 4.76 -5.06
C GLU A 56 -4.64 3.66 -6.10
N ARG A 57 -5.84 3.50 -6.62
CA ARG A 57 -6.11 2.49 -7.62
C ARG A 57 -6.24 3.12 -9.00
N PHE A 58 -5.72 2.45 -10.00
CA PHE A 58 -5.79 2.89 -11.39
C PHE A 58 -6.16 1.74 -12.29
N GLU A 59 -6.88 2.04 -13.36
CA GLU A 59 -7.18 1.02 -14.36
C GLU A 59 -6.21 1.06 -15.52
N ASP A 60 -5.50 2.16 -15.70
CA ASP A 60 -4.55 2.34 -16.79
C ASP A 60 -3.15 2.38 -16.20
N VAL A 61 -2.31 1.44 -16.66
CA VAL A 61 -0.96 1.35 -16.12
C VAL A 61 -0.16 2.63 -16.36
N ARG A 62 -0.42 3.31 -17.47
CA ARG A 62 0.33 4.53 -17.76
C ARG A 62 0.01 5.62 -16.75
N MET A 63 -1.26 5.71 -16.35
CA MET A 63 -1.66 6.67 -15.33
C MET A 63 -1.02 6.33 -13.99
N ALA A 64 -0.98 5.05 -13.66
CA ALA A 64 -0.38 4.63 -12.41
C ALA A 64 1.12 4.94 -12.40
N ILE A 65 1.80 4.66 -13.48
CA ILE A 65 3.24 4.94 -13.57
C ILE A 65 3.49 6.43 -13.43
N ALA A 66 2.69 7.24 -14.12
CA ALA A 66 2.85 8.70 -14.03
C ALA A 66 2.66 9.19 -12.61
N ARG A 67 1.66 8.63 -11.92
CA ARG A 67 1.38 9.05 -10.55
C ARG A 67 2.51 8.65 -9.62
N GLU A 68 3.01 7.42 -9.78
CA GLU A 68 4.10 6.95 -8.94
C GLU A 68 5.34 7.83 -9.10
N LYS A 69 5.65 8.17 -10.34
CA LYS A 69 6.80 9.04 -10.58
C LYS A 69 6.57 10.43 -10.02
N GLN A 70 5.36 10.94 -10.14
CA GLN A 70 5.02 12.24 -9.60
C GLN A 70 5.23 12.28 -8.09
N ILE A 71 4.70 11.28 -7.39
CA ILE A 71 4.80 11.25 -5.94
C ILE A 71 6.26 11.09 -5.51
N LYS A 72 7.03 10.28 -6.23
CA LYS A 72 8.42 10.08 -5.88
C LYS A 72 9.24 11.36 -5.95
N ARG A 73 8.82 12.31 -6.80
CA ARG A 73 9.52 13.58 -6.93
C ARG A 73 9.14 14.59 -5.88
N TRP A 74 8.07 14.35 -5.15
CA TRP A 74 7.59 15.29 -4.17
C TRP A 74 8.51 15.35 -2.98
N ARG A 75 8.51 16.52 -2.32
CA ARG A 75 9.17 16.65 -1.04
C ARG A 75 8.44 15.81 -0.03
N ARG A 76 9.16 15.48 1.04
CA ARG A 76 8.59 14.69 2.11
C ARG A 76 7.31 15.33 2.67
N SER A 77 7.33 16.65 2.87
CA SER A 77 6.17 17.32 3.45
C SER A 77 4.92 17.12 2.59
N LYS A 78 5.08 17.12 1.27
CA LYS A 78 3.95 16.95 0.39
C LYS A 78 3.46 15.51 0.40
N LYS A 79 4.36 14.56 0.52
CA LYS A 79 3.96 13.16 0.66
C LYS A 79 3.20 12.95 1.96
N ILE A 80 3.66 13.57 3.03
CA ILE A 80 2.99 13.47 4.31
C ILE A 80 1.59 14.05 4.22
N ALA A 81 1.44 15.19 3.56
CA ALA A 81 0.12 15.79 3.41
C ALA A 81 -0.81 14.86 2.63
N LEU A 82 -0.30 14.23 1.59
CA LEU A 82 -1.10 13.29 0.82
C LEU A 82 -1.55 12.11 1.68
N ILE A 83 -0.61 11.56 2.46
CA ILE A 83 -0.92 10.44 3.33
C ILE A 83 -2.00 10.82 4.33
N GLU A 84 -1.87 11.98 4.94
CA GLU A 84 -2.76 12.38 6.02
C GLU A 84 -4.15 12.75 5.53
N LYS A 85 -4.32 13.02 4.25
CA LYS A 85 -5.66 13.21 3.69
C LYS A 85 -6.47 11.92 3.78
N MET A 86 -5.82 10.79 3.56
CA MET A 86 -6.50 9.51 3.61
C MET A 86 -6.39 8.86 4.98
N ASN A 87 -5.27 9.09 5.65
CA ASN A 87 -4.91 8.31 6.83
C ASN A 87 -4.25 9.22 7.86
N PRO A 88 -5.04 10.08 8.51
CA PRO A 88 -4.45 11.08 9.43
C PRO A 88 -3.71 10.47 10.61
N ARG A 89 -4.01 9.23 10.95
CA ARG A 89 -3.36 8.60 12.09
C ARG A 89 -2.19 7.71 11.70
N TRP A 90 -1.90 7.62 10.41
CA TRP A 90 -0.81 6.78 9.92
C TRP A 90 -0.99 5.32 10.35
N ALA A 91 -2.22 4.87 10.39
CA ALA A 91 -2.50 3.49 10.71
C ALA A 91 -2.03 2.59 9.58
N ASP A 92 -1.73 1.35 9.91
CA ASP A 92 -1.38 0.37 8.89
C ASP A 92 -2.68 -0.07 8.22
N LEU A 93 -2.90 0.40 7.01
CA LEU A 93 -4.15 0.13 6.30
C LEU A 93 -4.29 -1.34 5.92
N ALA A 94 -3.22 -2.10 6.04
CA ALA A 94 -3.23 -3.52 5.75
C ALA A 94 -3.01 -4.35 7.01
N GLU A 95 -3.33 -3.78 8.15
CA GLU A 95 -3.03 -4.41 9.42
C GLU A 95 -3.61 -5.81 9.53
N HIS A 96 -4.80 -6.01 9.00
CA HIS A 96 -5.47 -7.30 9.13
C HIS A 96 -5.37 -8.18 7.90
N TRP A 97 -4.62 -7.75 6.91
CA TRP A 97 -4.50 -8.52 5.69
C TRP A 97 -3.71 -9.80 5.99
N GLY A 98 -4.21 -10.89 5.46
CA GLY A 98 -3.49 -12.15 5.57
C GLY A 98 -3.62 -12.85 6.90
N GLN A 99 -4.33 -12.27 7.85
CA GLN A 99 -4.51 -12.95 9.12
C GLN A 99 -5.46 -14.12 8.96
N LYS A 100 -5.06 -15.25 9.51
CA LYS A 100 -5.94 -16.37 9.55
C LYS A 100 -6.62 -16.37 10.86
N CYS A 101 -7.88 -16.27 10.85
CA CYS A 101 -8.57 -16.13 12.09
C CYS A 101 -9.94 -16.74 11.92
N CYS A 102 -10.13 -17.88 12.45
CA CYS A 102 -11.40 -18.55 12.30
C CYS A 102 -12.54 -17.72 12.78
N SER A 103 -12.36 -17.16 13.94
CA SER A 103 -13.43 -16.39 14.50
C SER A 103 -13.59 -15.08 13.79
N GLY A 104 -12.59 -14.68 13.05
CA GLY A 104 -12.62 -13.40 12.41
C GLY A 104 -13.04 -13.42 10.97
N ASP A 105 -13.48 -14.54 10.48
CA ASP A 105 -13.82 -14.65 9.07
C ASP A 105 -14.78 -13.58 8.62
N ARG A 106 -15.82 -13.38 9.35
CA ARG A 106 -16.80 -12.40 8.96
C ARG A 106 -16.27 -10.99 9.07
N ALA A 107 -15.53 -10.74 10.12
CA ALA A 107 -14.92 -9.43 10.28
C ALA A 107 -13.94 -9.17 9.18
N TRP A 108 -13.19 -10.19 8.83
CA TRP A 108 -12.24 -10.08 7.73
C TRP A 108 -12.95 -9.71 6.43
N GLY A 109 -14.06 -10.38 6.16
CA GLY A 109 -14.82 -10.08 4.97
C GLY A 109 -15.34 -8.66 4.98
N LYS A 110 -15.77 -8.18 6.14
CA LYS A 110 -16.23 -6.82 6.24
C LYS A 110 -15.13 -5.83 5.93
N LEU A 111 -13.94 -6.08 6.46
CA LEU A 111 -12.82 -5.20 6.21
C LEU A 111 -12.51 -5.13 4.73
N LEU A 112 -12.54 -6.26 4.07
CA LEU A 112 -12.29 -6.27 2.64
C LEU A 112 -13.34 -5.50 1.88
N LYS A 113 -14.57 -5.60 2.31
CA LYS A 113 -15.64 -4.88 1.64
C LYS A 113 -15.52 -3.39 1.83
N THR A 114 -15.10 -2.97 2.99
CA THR A 114 -15.00 -1.55 3.25
C THR A 114 -13.74 -0.95 2.69
N ALA A 115 -12.78 -1.79 2.42
CA ALA A 115 -11.57 -1.29 1.81
C ALA A 115 -11.81 -1.01 0.35
#